data_a32911a2148618c312c59196fb4a67c9
#
_entry.id   a32911a2148618c312c59196fb4a67c9
#
_cell.length_a   1.000
_cell.length_b   1.000
_cell.length_c   1.000
_cell.angle_alpha   90.00
_cell.angle_beta   90.00
_cell.angle_gamma   90.00
#
_symmetry.space_group_name_H-M   'P 1'
#
loop_
_entity.id
_entity.type
_entity.pdbx_description
1 polymer ?
#
loop_
_entity_poly.entity_id
_entity_poly.type
_entity_poly.pdbx_seq_one_letter_code
_entity_poly.pdbx_strand_id
1 'polypeptide(L)' 'MTLQEAKSIARHLGLTLRKVRSGDYRVNFRDGNEMTAYYTDNLEDAVNTVIEKARKRGQSPC' A
#
# COMPACT_ATOMS: atom_id res chain seq x y z
N MET A 1 -11.13 8.28 -6.61
CA MET A 1 -10.35 8.24 -5.37
C MET A 1 -9.13 9.14 -5.47
N THR A 2 -8.78 9.82 -4.42
CA THR A 2 -7.63 10.70 -4.44
C THR A 2 -6.45 10.04 -3.72
N LEU A 3 -5.28 10.57 -3.96
CA LEU A 3 -4.08 10.05 -3.29
C LEU A 3 -4.22 10.18 -1.78
N GLN A 4 -4.83 11.25 -1.33
CA GLN A 4 -5.01 11.47 0.09
C GLN A 4 -5.88 10.37 0.69
N GLU A 5 -6.94 10.01 0.01
CA GLU A 5 -7.81 8.94 0.47
C GLU A 5 -7.06 7.61 0.48
N ALA A 6 -6.28 7.37 -0.55
CA ALA A 6 -5.51 6.14 -0.65
C ALA A 6 -4.51 6.03 0.49
N LYS A 7 -3.84 7.15 0.81
CA LYS A 7 -2.87 7.16 1.91
C LYS A 7 -3.57 6.88 3.24
N SER A 8 -4.78 7.42 3.40
CA SER A 8 -5.52 7.23 4.62
C SER A 8 -5.90 5.76 4.80
N ILE A 9 -6.34 5.13 3.72
CA ILE A 9 -6.68 3.72 3.75
C ILE A 9 -5.46 2.89 4.13
N ALA A 10 -4.33 3.18 3.52
CA ALA A 10 -3.11 2.43 3.79
C ALA A 10 -2.71 2.58 5.26
N ARG A 11 -2.75 3.79 5.76
CA ARG A 11 -2.38 4.05 7.14
C ARG A 11 -3.28 3.29 8.09
N HIS A 12 -4.57 3.29 7.80
CA HIS A 12 -5.54 2.62 8.65
C HIS A 12 -5.29 1.12 8.71
N LEU A 13 -4.76 0.56 7.65
CA LEU A 13 -4.49 -0.86 7.57
C LEU A 13 -3.06 -1.22 7.95
N GLY A 14 -2.28 -0.26 8.41
CA GLY A 14 -0.93 -0.54 8.84
C GLY A 14 0.10 -0.55 7.73
N LEU A 15 -0.23 0.06 6.60
CA LEU A 15 0.70 0.14 5.50
C LEU A 15 1.00 1.59 5.19
N THR A 16 1.89 1.82 4.23
CA THR A 16 2.19 3.16 3.75
C THR A 16 1.99 3.17 2.25
N LEU A 17 1.51 4.27 1.72
CA LEU A 17 1.32 4.44 0.30
C LEU A 17 1.78 5.85 -0.01
N ARG A 18 2.67 6.02 -0.95
CA ARG A 18 3.12 7.35 -1.31
C ARG A 18 3.53 7.40 -2.77
N LYS A 19 3.52 8.59 -3.33
CA LYS A 19 3.92 8.77 -4.70
C LYS A 19 5.41 9.06 -4.70
N VAL A 20 6.15 8.31 -5.48
CA VAL A 20 7.59 8.49 -5.55
C VAL A 20 7.94 9.39 -6.73
N ARG A 21 9.20 9.79 -6.79
CA ARG A 21 9.65 10.73 -7.77
C ARG A 21 9.38 10.32 -9.22
N SER A 22 9.42 9.06 -9.50
CA SER A 22 9.21 8.61 -10.87
C SER A 22 7.75 8.69 -11.29
N GLY A 23 6.85 9.02 -10.38
CA GLY A 23 5.44 9.08 -10.71
C GLY A 23 4.68 7.86 -10.29
N ASP A 24 5.37 6.86 -9.81
CA ASP A 24 4.71 5.64 -9.37
C ASP A 24 4.25 5.77 -7.94
N TYR A 25 3.36 4.90 -7.52
CA TYR A 25 2.93 4.84 -6.14
C TYR A 25 3.64 3.65 -5.49
N ARG A 26 4.19 3.87 -4.32
CA ARG A 26 4.90 2.82 -3.61
C ARG A 26 4.05 2.37 -2.44
N VAL A 27 3.78 1.09 -2.38
CA VAL A 27 2.98 0.50 -1.31
C VAL A 27 3.87 -0.46 -0.54
N ASN A 28 3.84 -0.37 0.77
CA ASN A 28 4.64 -1.28 1.60
C ASN A 28 4.05 -1.34 2.99
N PHE A 29 4.45 -2.34 3.76
CA PHE A 29 4.11 -2.41 5.17
C PHE A 29 4.89 -1.32 5.89
N ARG A 30 4.38 -0.85 6.99
CA ARG A 30 5.06 0.20 7.75
C ARG A 30 6.43 -0.25 8.21
N ASP A 31 6.56 -1.51 8.59
CA ASP A 31 7.83 -2.03 9.02
C ASP A 31 8.49 -2.86 7.92
N GLY A 32 8.04 -2.74 6.70
CA GLY A 32 8.61 -3.50 5.60
C GLY A 32 9.86 -2.87 5.05
N ASN A 33 10.63 -3.66 4.34
CA ASN A 33 11.84 -3.13 3.71
C ASN A 33 11.60 -3.08 2.20
N GLU A 34 12.62 -2.70 1.47
CA GLU A 34 12.49 -2.52 0.03
C GLU A 34 12.05 -3.78 -0.69
N MET A 35 12.37 -4.93 -0.14
CA MET A 35 12.03 -6.18 -0.82
C MET A 35 10.53 -6.44 -0.83
N THR A 36 9.79 -5.85 0.10
CA THR A 36 8.35 -6.04 0.14
C THR A 36 7.61 -4.86 -0.49
N ALA A 37 8.31 -3.89 -1.03
CA ALA A 37 7.67 -2.73 -1.64
C ALA A 37 7.08 -3.09 -2.99
N TYR A 38 5.94 -2.52 -3.30
CA TYR A 38 5.28 -2.74 -4.58
C TYR A 38 5.11 -1.39 -5.26
N TYR A 39 5.45 -1.30 -6.53
CA TYR A 39 5.34 -0.06 -7.28
C TYR A 39 4.34 -0.21 -8.41
N THR A 40 3.51 0.80 -8.59
CA THR A 40 2.54 0.79 -9.68
C THR A 40 2.24 2.24 -10.04
N ASP A 41 1.89 2.50 -11.29
CA ASP A 41 1.55 3.84 -11.71
C ASP A 41 0.04 4.06 -11.66
N ASN A 42 -0.72 3.10 -11.17
CA ASN A 42 -2.17 3.20 -11.11
C ASN A 42 -2.61 3.27 -9.66
N LEU A 43 -3.33 4.33 -9.30
CA LEU A 43 -3.72 4.54 -7.92
C LEU A 43 -4.68 3.45 -7.42
N GLU A 44 -5.60 3.02 -8.28
CA GLU A 44 -6.52 1.99 -7.88
C GLU A 44 -5.81 0.67 -7.63
N ASP A 45 -4.83 0.37 -8.46
CA ASP A 45 -4.03 -0.82 -8.28
C ASP A 45 -3.25 -0.74 -6.97
N ALA A 46 -2.77 0.44 -6.63
CA ALA A 46 -2.04 0.63 -5.39
C ALA A 46 -2.95 0.36 -4.19
N VAL A 47 -4.18 0.84 -4.24
CA VAL A 47 -5.12 0.62 -3.14
C VAL A 47 -5.49 -0.86 -3.03
N ASN A 48 -5.70 -1.49 -4.17
CA ASN A 48 -6.00 -2.92 -4.17
C ASN A 48 -4.84 -3.71 -3.58
N THR A 49 -3.62 -3.28 -3.87
CA THR A 49 -2.43 -3.92 -3.32
C THR A 49 -2.35 -3.72 -1.81
N VAL A 50 -2.74 -2.53 -1.33
CA VAL A 50 -2.77 -2.27 0.10
C VAL A 50 -3.72 -3.25 0.77
N ILE A 51 -4.90 -3.41 0.20
CA ILE A 51 -5.90 -4.29 0.78
C ILE A 51 -5.41 -5.74 0.76
N GLU A 52 -4.82 -6.15 -0.34
CA GLU A 52 -4.31 -7.49 -0.44
C GLU A 52 -3.20 -7.78 0.56
N LYS A 53 -2.27 -6.86 0.69
CA LYS A 53 -1.17 -7.04 1.64
C LYS A 53 -1.70 -7.06 3.07
N ALA A 54 -2.67 -6.21 3.36
CA ALA A 54 -3.24 -6.15 4.70
C ALA A 54 -3.95 -7.46 5.03
N ARG A 55 -4.67 -8.01 4.05
CA ARG A 55 -5.36 -9.24 4.27
C ARG A 55 -4.40 -10.36 4.52
N LYS A 56 -3.35 -10.46 3.72
CA LYS A 56 -2.40 -11.51 3.90
C LYS A 56 -1.73 -11.42 5.22
N ARG A 57 -1.37 -10.22 5.63
CA ARG A 57 -0.65 -10.08 6.86
C ARG A 57 -1.52 -10.27 8.07
N GLY A 58 -2.72 -9.73 8.03
CA GLY A 58 -3.60 -9.82 9.12
C GLY A 58 -4.36 -11.03 9.18
N GLN A 59 -4.26 -11.90 8.25
CA GLN A 59 -4.99 -12.95 8.17
C GLN A 59 -4.67 -13.83 9.14
N SER A 60 -5.25 -13.90 10.01
CA SER A 60 -4.96 -14.71 10.89
C SER A 60 -5.36 -15.91 10.50
N PRO A 61 -4.85 -16.67 10.72
CA PRO A 61 -5.20 -17.88 10.40
C PRO A 61 -6.13 -18.18 11.26
N CYS A 62 -6.60 -17.68 11.47
CA CYS A 62 -7.51 -18.01 12.19
C CYS A 62 -7.65 -18.94 12.11
#